data_5d90339f507c3b878ee9ec5a8ad78c3d
#
_entry.id   5d90339f507c3b878ee9ec5a8ad78c3d
#
_cell.length_a   1.000
_cell.length_b   1.000
_cell.length_c   1.000
_cell.angle_alpha   90.00
_cell.angle_beta   90.00
_cell.angle_gamma   90.00
#
_symmetry.space_group_name_H-M   'P 1'
#
loop_
_entity.id
_entity.type
_entity.pdbx_description
1 polymer ?
#
loop_
_entity_poly.entity_id
_entity_poly.type
_entity_poly.pdbx_seq_one_letter_code
_entity_poly.pdbx_strand_id
1 'polypeptide(L)'
;MSDSSDTAMTTGSQAGPVPGTGGPRSEGTRRAILAAARAAFAARGYERATIRAVAAQAGVDASMVMRYFGSKEGLFAAAVTLDMQVPDLRSVPASRRGELLVRDFVNRWEDPVRAEEMIALLRTAVTSETVAGQLQGVLGPLIIEPIAALGDEHAAERGSLIATQLLGLALCRYILRLEPLASLPGDEVVAAVAPSVQRYLTRPVASP
;
A
#
# COMPACT_ATOMS: atom_id res chain seq x y z
N MET A 1 73.01 -3.92 -19.44
CA MET A 1 72.53 -3.68 -20.82
C MET A 1 71.09 -4.14 -20.87
N SER A 2 70.21 -3.21 -21.30
CA SER A 2 68.82 -3.36 -21.71
C SER A 2 67.82 -3.66 -20.58
N ASP A 3 67.26 -2.75 -19.96
CA ASP A 3 66.07 -1.87 -20.17
C ASP A 3 64.93 -2.53 -20.97
N SER A 4 63.82 -2.73 -20.29
CA SER A 4 62.51 -2.83 -20.91
C SER A 4 61.43 -2.46 -19.87
N SER A 5 60.98 -1.26 -20.00
CA SER A 5 59.79 -0.70 -19.34
C SER A 5 58.53 -1.43 -19.74
N ASP A 6 57.76 -1.94 -18.79
CA ASP A 6 56.41 -2.45 -19.04
C ASP A 6 55.38 -1.47 -18.40
N THR A 7 54.64 -0.84 -19.29
CA THR A 7 53.59 0.12 -18.98
C THR A 7 52.30 -0.63 -18.72
N ALA A 8 51.88 -0.76 -17.48
CA ALA A 8 50.57 -1.31 -17.12
C ALA A 8 49.50 -0.23 -17.34
N MET A 9 48.67 -0.44 -18.35
CA MET A 9 47.42 0.29 -18.56
C MET A 9 46.38 -0.10 -17.50
N THR A 10 46.11 0.83 -16.59
CA THR A 10 44.98 0.71 -15.65
C THR A 10 43.67 1.06 -16.35
N THR A 11 42.89 0.06 -16.69
CA THR A 11 41.51 0.24 -17.20
C THR A 11 40.60 0.55 -16.00
N GLY A 12 40.29 1.83 -15.82
CA GLY A 12 39.30 2.28 -14.84
C GLY A 12 37.88 1.85 -15.28
N SER A 13 37.35 0.84 -14.63
CA SER A 13 35.94 0.49 -14.75
C SER A 13 35.12 1.54 -13.99
N GLN A 14 34.48 2.43 -14.71
CA GLN A 14 33.43 3.32 -14.16
C GLN A 14 32.17 2.49 -13.95
N ALA A 15 31.94 2.04 -12.74
CA ALA A 15 30.64 1.57 -12.30
C ALA A 15 29.69 2.78 -12.24
N GLY A 16 28.67 2.79 -13.09
CA GLY A 16 27.61 3.78 -13.05
C GLY A 16 26.83 3.74 -11.73
N PRO A 17 26.20 4.83 -11.32
CA PRO A 17 25.49 4.90 -10.04
C PRO A 17 24.31 3.95 -9.99
N VAL A 18 24.30 3.08 -8.99
CA VAL A 18 23.22 2.17 -8.64
C VAL A 18 22.00 3.02 -8.20
N PRO A 19 20.80 2.87 -8.74
CA PRO A 19 19.62 3.60 -8.27
C PRO A 19 19.10 2.96 -6.98
N GLY A 20 19.31 3.62 -5.84
CA GLY A 20 18.70 3.18 -4.60
C GLY A 20 19.47 3.50 -3.33
N THR A 21 19.55 4.75 -2.94
CA THR A 21 19.59 5.23 -1.54
C THR A 21 19.31 6.73 -1.57
N GLY A 22 18.03 7.09 -1.44
CA GLY A 22 17.62 8.49 -1.33
C GLY A 22 18.11 9.07 0.01
N GLY A 23 19.05 10.02 -0.04
CA GLY A 23 19.47 10.77 1.15
C GLY A 23 18.30 11.56 1.77
N PRO A 24 18.46 12.15 2.99
CA PRO A 24 17.40 12.84 3.74
C PRO A 24 16.59 13.87 2.94
N ARG A 25 17.20 14.53 1.95
CA ARG A 25 16.53 15.49 1.05
C ARG A 25 15.56 14.81 0.08
N SER A 26 15.90 13.62 -0.41
CA SER A 26 15.03 12.89 -1.34
C SER A 26 13.78 12.36 -0.63
N GLU A 27 13.91 11.95 0.62
CA GLU A 27 12.80 11.51 1.46
C GLU A 27 11.88 12.67 1.85
N GLY A 28 12.44 13.83 2.16
CA GLY A 28 11.68 15.06 2.40
C GLY A 28 10.85 15.48 1.17
N THR A 29 11.48 15.46 0.00
CA THR A 29 10.80 15.76 -1.28
C THR A 29 9.69 14.75 -1.58
N ARG A 30 9.96 13.46 -1.39
CA ARG A 30 8.97 12.40 -1.60
C ARG A 30 7.73 12.60 -0.70
N ARG A 31 7.93 12.90 0.59
CA ARG A 31 6.84 13.21 1.53
C ARG A 31 6.04 14.44 1.14
N ALA A 32 6.71 15.52 0.72
CA ALA A 32 6.04 16.74 0.26
C ALA A 32 5.14 16.48 -0.96
N ILE A 33 5.64 15.71 -1.95
CA ILE A 33 4.85 15.33 -3.12
C ILE A 33 3.63 14.49 -2.72
N LEU A 34 3.79 13.52 -1.82
CA LEU A 34 2.67 12.67 -1.35
C LEU A 34 1.63 13.47 -0.58
N ALA A 35 2.03 14.41 0.27
CA ALA A 35 1.10 15.30 0.97
C ALA A 35 0.29 16.18 0.01
N ALA A 36 0.96 16.77 -0.99
CA ALA A 36 0.30 17.54 -2.04
C ALA A 36 -0.64 16.69 -2.91
N ALA A 37 -0.23 15.46 -3.23
CA ALA A 37 -1.04 14.52 -4.00
C ALA A 37 -2.33 14.15 -3.26
N ARG A 38 -2.26 13.82 -1.97
CA ARG A 38 -3.45 13.56 -1.14
C ARG A 38 -4.42 14.71 -1.15
N ALA A 39 -3.93 15.91 -0.85
CA ALA A 39 -4.77 17.11 -0.86
C ALA A 39 -5.44 17.34 -2.24
N ALA A 40 -4.69 17.14 -3.34
CA ALA A 40 -5.21 17.30 -4.68
C ALA A 40 -6.26 16.23 -5.03
N PHE A 41 -6.02 14.96 -4.69
CA PHE A 41 -6.95 13.86 -4.94
C PHE A 41 -8.21 13.97 -4.07
N ALA A 42 -8.09 14.32 -2.81
CA ALA A 42 -9.23 14.53 -1.92
C ALA A 42 -10.12 15.70 -2.40
N ALA A 43 -9.50 16.82 -2.82
CA ALA A 43 -10.26 18.00 -3.23
C ALA A 43 -10.90 17.91 -4.62
N ARG A 44 -10.31 17.16 -5.55
CA ARG A 44 -10.68 17.18 -6.98
C ARG A 44 -11.05 15.80 -7.53
N GLY A 45 -10.86 14.74 -6.77
CA GLY A 45 -10.96 13.37 -7.23
C GLY A 45 -9.77 12.97 -8.14
N TYR A 46 -9.63 11.67 -8.37
CA TYR A 46 -8.53 11.13 -9.20
C TYR A 46 -8.51 11.74 -10.60
N GLU A 47 -9.66 11.79 -11.29
CA GLU A 47 -9.73 12.21 -12.70
C GLU A 47 -9.24 13.64 -12.92
N ARG A 48 -9.64 14.59 -12.09
CA ARG A 48 -9.36 16.03 -12.25
C ARG A 48 -8.05 16.49 -11.63
N ALA A 49 -7.43 15.70 -10.77
CA ALA A 49 -6.11 15.98 -10.25
C ALA A 49 -5.05 15.77 -11.34
N THR A 50 -4.05 16.65 -11.44
CA THR A 50 -2.99 16.57 -12.44
C THR A 50 -1.62 16.56 -11.79
N ILE A 51 -0.65 15.85 -12.39
CA ILE A 51 0.76 15.85 -11.95
C ILE A 51 1.32 17.27 -11.83
N ARG A 52 0.99 18.16 -12.77
CA ARG A 52 1.43 19.57 -12.73
C ARG A 52 0.89 20.33 -11.52
N ALA A 53 -0.38 20.11 -11.17
CA ALA A 53 -1.00 20.75 -10.00
C ALA A 53 -0.36 20.23 -8.69
N VAL A 54 -0.11 18.93 -8.59
CA VAL A 54 0.58 18.33 -7.45
C VAL A 54 2.01 18.85 -7.33
N ALA A 55 2.76 18.90 -8.43
CA ALA A 55 4.12 19.41 -8.46
C ALA A 55 4.19 20.87 -7.99
N ALA A 56 3.31 21.72 -8.51
CA ALA A 56 3.21 23.12 -8.10
C ALA A 56 2.91 23.28 -6.61
N GLN A 57 1.99 22.46 -6.07
CA GLN A 57 1.63 22.47 -4.64
C GLN A 57 2.78 21.95 -3.76
N ALA A 58 3.55 20.99 -4.24
CA ALA A 58 4.71 20.42 -3.55
C ALA A 58 5.97 21.29 -3.67
N GLY A 59 5.97 22.34 -4.50
CA GLY A 59 7.13 23.19 -4.76
C GLY A 59 8.24 22.48 -5.54
N VAL A 60 7.88 21.55 -6.43
CA VAL A 60 8.82 20.77 -7.23
C VAL A 60 8.47 20.82 -8.71
N ASP A 61 9.40 20.40 -9.57
CA ASP A 61 9.12 20.21 -11.00
C ASP A 61 8.29 18.95 -11.26
N ALA A 62 7.43 18.98 -12.28
CA ALA A 62 6.60 17.83 -12.67
C ALA A 62 7.42 16.60 -13.07
N SER A 63 8.60 16.79 -13.64
CA SER A 63 9.54 15.73 -13.98
C SER A 63 10.07 15.01 -12.73
N MET A 64 10.21 15.71 -11.60
CA MET A 64 10.56 15.09 -10.32
C MET A 64 9.45 14.18 -9.82
N VAL A 65 8.19 14.60 -9.92
CA VAL A 65 7.04 13.74 -9.56
C VAL A 65 7.04 12.47 -10.39
N MET A 66 7.22 12.61 -11.71
CA MET A 66 7.31 11.46 -12.63
C MET A 66 8.50 10.55 -12.31
N ARG A 67 9.65 11.10 -11.94
CA ARG A 67 10.82 10.31 -11.55
C ARG A 67 10.60 9.49 -10.28
N TYR A 68 9.87 10.02 -9.29
CA TYR A 68 9.60 9.33 -8.02
C TYR A 68 8.49 8.27 -8.12
N PHE A 69 7.49 8.53 -8.95
CA PHE A 69 6.24 7.74 -8.94
C PHE A 69 5.88 7.11 -10.29
N GLY A 70 6.63 7.42 -11.35
CA GLY A 70 6.46 6.84 -12.69
C GLY A 70 5.25 7.35 -13.46
N SER A 71 4.08 7.42 -12.83
CA SER A 71 2.83 7.80 -13.45
C SER A 71 1.88 8.50 -12.46
N LYS A 72 0.75 9.02 -12.95
CA LYS A 72 -0.33 9.56 -12.10
C LYS A 72 -0.94 8.46 -11.23
N GLU A 73 -1.11 7.27 -11.79
CA GLU A 73 -1.58 6.07 -11.11
C GLU A 73 -0.62 5.69 -9.97
N GLY A 74 0.69 5.69 -10.24
CA GLY A 74 1.73 5.43 -9.27
C GLY A 74 1.76 6.40 -8.12
N LEU A 75 1.63 7.68 -8.44
CA LEU A 75 1.52 8.73 -7.43
C LEU A 75 0.27 8.55 -6.58
N PHE A 76 -0.87 8.22 -7.20
CA PHE A 76 -2.13 8.01 -6.51
C PHE A 76 -2.07 6.80 -5.57
N ALA A 77 -1.61 5.65 -6.07
CA ALA A 77 -1.42 4.46 -5.27
C ALA A 77 -0.53 4.74 -4.05
N ALA A 78 0.62 5.40 -4.24
CA ALA A 78 1.52 5.76 -3.16
C ALA A 78 0.92 6.77 -2.17
N ALA A 79 0.09 7.71 -2.64
CA ALA A 79 -0.55 8.70 -1.79
C ALA A 79 -1.63 8.07 -0.89
N VAL A 80 -2.44 7.17 -1.41
CA VAL A 80 -3.51 6.48 -0.66
C VAL A 80 -2.93 5.47 0.32
N THR A 81 -1.92 4.68 -0.11
CA THR A 81 -1.34 3.62 0.74
C THR A 81 -0.50 4.15 1.90
N LEU A 82 0.02 5.37 1.83
CA LEU A 82 0.79 5.94 2.95
C LEU A 82 -0.05 6.11 4.24
N ASP A 83 -1.38 6.16 4.14
CA ASP A 83 -2.32 6.30 5.27
C ASP A 83 -2.93 4.97 5.73
N MET A 84 -2.58 3.86 5.05
CA MET A 84 -3.04 2.52 5.41
C MET A 84 -2.10 1.92 6.47
N GLN A 85 -2.32 2.26 7.73
CA GLN A 85 -1.62 1.61 8.85
C GLN A 85 -2.47 0.46 9.38
N VAL A 86 -1.93 -0.75 9.37
CA VAL A 86 -2.53 -1.88 10.06
C VAL A 86 -2.25 -1.75 11.56
N PRO A 87 -3.24 -1.98 12.44
CA PRO A 87 -3.03 -1.89 13.87
C PRO A 87 -1.99 -2.92 14.36
N ASP A 88 -1.23 -2.56 15.40
CA ASP A 88 -0.30 -3.52 16.01
C ASP A 88 -1.07 -4.68 16.63
N LEU A 89 -0.97 -5.84 16.02
CA LEU A 89 -1.64 -7.07 16.46
C LEU A 89 -1.17 -7.57 17.82
N ARG A 90 -0.03 -7.07 18.31
CA ARG A 90 0.49 -7.38 19.66
C ARG A 90 -0.20 -6.56 20.75
N SER A 91 -0.89 -5.49 20.39
CA SER A 91 -1.59 -4.60 21.31
C SER A 91 -2.81 -5.24 21.99
N VAL A 92 -3.27 -6.39 21.47
CA VAL A 92 -4.43 -7.13 21.98
C VAL A 92 -4.10 -8.62 22.19
N PRO A 93 -4.87 -9.31 23.07
CA PRO A 93 -4.76 -10.77 23.20
C PRO A 93 -4.94 -11.48 21.86
N ALA A 94 -4.26 -12.62 21.68
CA ALA A 94 -4.28 -13.39 20.44
C ALA A 94 -5.71 -13.72 19.96
N SER A 95 -6.64 -13.95 20.88
CA SER A 95 -8.05 -14.25 20.58
C SER A 95 -8.86 -13.08 20.00
N ARG A 96 -8.33 -11.83 20.08
CA ARG A 96 -9.03 -10.63 19.64
C ARG A 96 -8.41 -9.98 18.40
N ARG A 97 -7.35 -10.55 17.85
CA ARG A 97 -6.64 -9.98 16.68
C ARG A 97 -7.51 -9.89 15.43
N GLY A 98 -8.34 -10.91 15.20
CA GLY A 98 -9.28 -10.92 14.08
C GLY A 98 -10.33 -9.81 14.20
N GLU A 99 -10.86 -9.59 15.40
CA GLU A 99 -11.79 -8.48 15.68
C GLU A 99 -11.12 -7.13 15.44
N LEU A 100 -9.90 -6.95 15.93
CA LEU A 100 -9.13 -5.71 15.75
C LEU A 100 -8.94 -5.37 14.27
N LEU A 101 -8.52 -6.34 13.46
CA LEU A 101 -8.32 -6.15 12.02
C LEU A 101 -9.61 -5.79 11.28
N VAL A 102 -10.69 -6.52 11.54
CA VAL A 102 -11.96 -6.29 10.84
C VAL A 102 -12.59 -4.96 11.28
N ARG A 103 -12.50 -4.61 12.55
CA ARG A 103 -13.02 -3.35 13.09
C ARG A 103 -12.25 -2.15 12.51
N ASP A 104 -10.92 -2.21 12.49
CA ASP A 104 -10.10 -1.16 11.86
C ASP A 104 -10.45 -1.01 10.37
N PHE A 105 -10.60 -2.12 9.67
CA PHE A 105 -11.00 -2.13 8.27
C PHE A 105 -12.38 -1.49 8.06
N VAL A 106 -13.41 -1.89 8.81
CA VAL A 106 -14.76 -1.33 8.70
C VAL A 106 -14.76 0.17 9.01
N ASN A 107 -14.10 0.58 10.09
CA ASN A 107 -14.01 2.00 10.46
C ASN A 107 -13.38 2.86 9.35
N ARG A 108 -12.37 2.34 8.64
CA ARG A 108 -11.75 3.06 7.51
C ARG A 108 -12.69 3.23 6.32
N TRP A 109 -13.48 2.20 6.04
CA TRP A 109 -14.44 2.21 4.94
C TRP A 109 -15.72 2.99 5.26
N GLU A 110 -16.02 3.21 6.53
CA GLU A 110 -17.15 4.04 6.99
C GLU A 110 -16.77 5.51 7.18
N ASP A 111 -15.48 5.86 7.13
CA ASP A 111 -15.01 7.24 7.02
C ASP A 111 -15.23 7.75 5.58
N PRO A 112 -16.09 8.78 5.35
CA PRO A 112 -16.46 9.19 4.00
C PRO A 112 -15.28 9.63 3.12
N VAL A 113 -14.28 10.30 3.72
CA VAL A 113 -13.11 10.79 2.98
C VAL A 113 -12.22 9.63 2.55
N ARG A 114 -11.94 8.71 3.47
CA ARG A 114 -11.09 7.54 3.20
C ARG A 114 -11.77 6.55 2.25
N ALA A 115 -13.08 6.37 2.38
CA ALA A 115 -13.86 5.50 1.51
C ALA A 115 -13.78 5.93 0.04
N GLU A 116 -13.92 7.23 -0.26
CA GLU A 116 -13.81 7.73 -1.64
C GLU A 116 -12.43 7.44 -2.25
N GLU A 117 -11.36 7.68 -1.49
CA GLU A 117 -10.00 7.42 -1.93
C GLU A 117 -9.78 5.92 -2.20
N MET A 118 -10.26 5.05 -1.31
CA MET A 118 -10.11 3.60 -1.43
C MET A 118 -10.94 3.03 -2.59
N ILE A 119 -12.16 3.52 -2.79
CA ILE A 119 -13.01 3.14 -3.93
C ILE A 119 -12.33 3.54 -5.25
N ALA A 120 -11.82 4.77 -5.34
CA ALA A 120 -11.12 5.24 -6.53
C ALA A 120 -9.86 4.40 -6.82
N LEU A 121 -9.10 4.04 -5.77
CA LEU A 121 -7.93 3.18 -5.87
C LEU A 121 -8.28 1.80 -6.40
N LEU A 122 -9.27 1.12 -5.82
CA LEU A 122 -9.67 -0.21 -6.26
C LEU A 122 -10.22 -0.22 -7.69
N ARG A 123 -11.02 0.78 -8.07
CA ARG A 123 -11.52 0.91 -9.44
C ARG A 123 -10.37 1.08 -10.45
N THR A 124 -9.37 1.89 -10.08
CA THR A 124 -8.20 2.10 -10.95
C THR A 124 -7.33 0.86 -11.03
N ALA A 125 -7.16 0.12 -9.93
CA ALA A 125 -6.36 -1.10 -9.89
C ALA A 125 -6.93 -2.23 -10.77
N VAL A 126 -8.25 -2.33 -10.88
CA VAL A 126 -8.90 -3.33 -11.73
C VAL A 126 -8.67 -3.05 -13.23
N THR A 127 -8.47 -1.79 -13.60
CA THR A 127 -8.33 -1.36 -15.01
C THR A 127 -6.89 -1.04 -15.43
N SER A 128 -5.95 -1.00 -14.49
CA SER A 128 -4.55 -0.62 -14.73
C SER A 128 -3.60 -1.63 -14.09
N GLU A 129 -2.87 -2.39 -14.91
CA GLU A 129 -1.83 -3.33 -14.45
C GLU A 129 -0.74 -2.63 -13.64
N THR A 130 -0.40 -1.39 -14.00
CA THR A 130 0.60 -0.58 -13.27
C THR A 130 0.15 -0.32 -11.84
N VAL A 131 -1.12 0.09 -11.64
CA VAL A 131 -1.68 0.34 -10.30
C VAL A 131 -1.85 -0.97 -9.54
N ALA A 132 -2.27 -2.05 -10.19
CA ALA A 132 -2.37 -3.38 -9.59
C ALA A 132 -1.01 -3.85 -9.05
N GLY A 133 0.06 -3.73 -9.84
CA GLY A 133 1.42 -4.08 -9.43
C GLY A 133 1.94 -3.23 -8.27
N GLN A 134 1.66 -1.94 -8.28
CA GLN A 134 2.02 -1.05 -7.16
C GLN A 134 1.23 -1.37 -5.89
N LEU A 135 -0.06 -1.67 -6.00
CA LEU A 135 -0.88 -2.14 -4.89
C LEU A 135 -0.35 -3.43 -4.29
N GLN A 136 0.05 -4.41 -5.12
CA GLN A 136 0.69 -5.63 -4.64
C GLN A 136 1.95 -5.34 -3.83
N GLY A 137 2.80 -4.43 -4.33
CA GLY A 137 4.04 -4.02 -3.65
C GLY A 137 3.82 -3.33 -2.30
N VAL A 138 2.67 -2.74 -2.08
CA VAL A 138 2.34 -2.03 -0.83
C VAL A 138 1.43 -2.83 0.08
N LEU A 139 0.35 -3.44 -0.46
CA LEU A 139 -0.57 -4.25 0.34
C LEU A 139 0.09 -5.52 0.87
N GLY A 140 1.01 -6.13 0.11
CA GLY A 140 1.73 -7.31 0.55
C GLY A 140 2.44 -7.06 1.89
N PRO A 141 3.44 -6.17 1.97
CA PRO A 141 4.11 -5.84 3.22
C PRO A 141 3.14 -5.36 4.30
N LEU A 142 2.18 -4.51 3.96
CA LEU A 142 1.22 -3.94 4.91
C LEU A 142 0.41 -5.01 5.66
N ILE A 143 0.04 -6.10 4.98
CA ILE A 143 -0.77 -7.18 5.56
C ILE A 143 0.14 -8.28 6.15
N ILE A 144 1.24 -8.61 5.47
CA ILE A 144 2.11 -9.73 5.84
C ILE A 144 3.00 -9.38 7.03
N GLU A 145 3.60 -8.17 7.06
CA GLU A 145 4.55 -7.79 8.11
C GLU A 145 3.96 -7.83 9.53
N PRO A 146 2.73 -7.31 9.79
CA PRO A 146 2.13 -7.42 11.13
C PRO A 146 1.89 -8.87 11.57
N ILE A 147 1.64 -9.80 10.63
CA ILE A 147 1.46 -11.22 10.93
C ILE A 147 2.83 -11.88 11.16
N ALA A 148 3.82 -11.57 10.33
CA ALA A 148 5.20 -12.06 10.48
C ALA A 148 5.82 -11.61 11.82
N ALA A 149 5.48 -10.38 12.28
CA ALA A 149 5.91 -9.86 13.58
C ALA A 149 5.36 -10.65 14.79
N LEU A 150 4.37 -11.52 14.58
CA LEU A 150 3.88 -12.47 15.59
C LEU A 150 4.72 -13.76 15.67
N GLY A 151 5.76 -13.90 14.82
CA GLY A 151 6.59 -15.11 14.72
C GLY A 151 5.95 -16.21 13.86
N ASP A 152 5.04 -15.86 12.95
CA ASP A 152 4.32 -16.82 12.11
C ASP A 152 5.09 -17.08 10.80
N GLU A 153 5.50 -18.32 10.58
CA GLU A 153 6.25 -18.75 9.39
C GLU A 153 5.37 -18.75 8.12
N HIS A 154 4.04 -18.82 8.27
CA HIS A 154 3.07 -18.79 7.18
C HIS A 154 2.38 -17.42 7.03
N ALA A 155 3.09 -16.34 7.39
CA ALA A 155 2.52 -14.99 7.37
C ALA A 155 2.01 -14.56 5.99
N ALA A 156 2.67 -14.99 4.91
CA ALA A 156 2.29 -14.67 3.53
C ALA A 156 0.97 -15.34 3.13
N GLU A 157 0.81 -16.62 3.41
CA GLU A 157 -0.41 -17.39 3.11
C GLU A 157 -1.58 -16.87 3.93
N ARG A 158 -1.38 -16.66 5.23
CA ARG A 158 -2.40 -16.10 6.13
C ARG A 158 -2.80 -14.68 5.71
N GLY A 159 -1.82 -13.83 5.40
CA GLY A 159 -2.05 -12.48 4.92
C GLY A 159 -2.86 -12.47 3.63
N SER A 160 -2.58 -13.36 2.69
CA SER A 160 -3.33 -13.49 1.44
C SER A 160 -4.79 -13.91 1.68
N LEU A 161 -5.05 -14.85 2.60
CA LEU A 161 -6.40 -15.26 2.96
C LEU A 161 -7.17 -14.13 3.64
N ILE A 162 -6.53 -13.40 4.55
CA ILE A 162 -7.11 -12.24 5.21
C ILE A 162 -7.41 -11.13 4.20
N ALA A 163 -6.46 -10.83 3.29
CA ALA A 163 -6.65 -9.86 2.23
C ALA A 163 -7.84 -10.22 1.34
N THR A 164 -7.99 -11.49 0.95
CA THR A 164 -9.13 -11.98 0.16
C THR A 164 -10.46 -11.73 0.87
N GLN A 165 -10.53 -12.03 2.17
CA GLN A 165 -11.74 -11.80 2.96
C GLN A 165 -12.10 -10.32 3.06
N LEU A 166 -11.13 -9.46 3.35
CA LEU A 166 -11.35 -8.02 3.51
C LEU A 166 -11.63 -7.32 2.18
N LEU A 167 -10.92 -7.67 1.11
CA LEU A 167 -11.18 -7.12 -0.23
C LEU A 167 -12.55 -7.57 -0.77
N GLY A 168 -12.94 -8.81 -0.51
CA GLY A 168 -14.28 -9.30 -0.84
C GLY A 168 -15.37 -8.53 -0.10
N LEU A 169 -15.16 -8.27 1.19
CA LEU A 169 -16.07 -7.43 1.99
C LEU A 169 -16.16 -6.00 1.42
N ALA A 170 -15.01 -5.39 1.09
CA ALA A 170 -14.97 -4.06 0.48
C ALA A 170 -15.77 -4.01 -0.81
N LEU A 171 -15.52 -4.96 -1.71
CA LEU A 171 -16.19 -5.05 -3.00
C LEU A 171 -17.70 -5.18 -2.83
N CYS A 172 -18.14 -6.16 -2.03
CA CYS A 172 -19.55 -6.47 -1.88
C CYS A 172 -20.34 -5.38 -1.12
N ARG A 173 -19.79 -4.87 -0.02
CA ARG A 173 -20.48 -3.91 0.85
C ARG A 173 -20.45 -2.48 0.31
N TYR A 174 -19.27 -1.99 -0.08
CA TYR A 174 -19.07 -0.56 -0.34
C TYR A 174 -19.05 -0.20 -1.83
N ILE A 175 -18.66 -1.14 -2.71
CA ILE A 175 -18.56 -0.86 -4.15
C ILE A 175 -19.80 -1.35 -4.88
N LEU A 176 -20.18 -2.62 -4.73
CA LEU A 176 -21.36 -3.22 -5.37
C LEU A 176 -22.64 -2.96 -4.59
N ARG A 177 -22.54 -2.66 -3.30
CA ARG A 177 -23.65 -2.39 -2.39
C ARG A 177 -24.70 -3.51 -2.40
N LEU A 178 -24.22 -4.75 -2.22
CA LEU A 178 -25.09 -5.93 -2.22
C LEU A 178 -25.92 -5.98 -0.93
N GLU A 179 -27.23 -5.97 -1.06
CA GLU A 179 -28.13 -6.17 0.07
C GLU A 179 -28.24 -7.66 0.44
N PRO A 180 -28.45 -8.00 1.74
CA PRO A 180 -28.59 -7.09 2.88
C PRO A 180 -27.26 -6.58 3.48
N LEU A 181 -26.11 -7.04 3.00
CA LEU A 181 -24.78 -6.72 3.55
C LEU A 181 -24.50 -5.20 3.59
N ALA A 182 -24.94 -4.47 2.58
CA ALA A 182 -24.71 -3.03 2.49
C ALA A 182 -25.40 -2.24 3.60
N SER A 183 -26.58 -2.71 4.04
CA SER A 183 -27.39 -2.06 5.09
C SER A 183 -27.10 -2.57 6.50
N LEU A 184 -26.32 -3.63 6.70
CA LEU A 184 -25.98 -4.11 8.04
C LEU A 184 -25.20 -3.05 8.83
N PRO A 185 -25.46 -2.85 10.13
CA PRO A 185 -24.58 -2.06 10.99
C PRO A 185 -23.14 -2.55 10.98
N GLY A 186 -22.16 -1.64 11.05
CA GLY A 186 -20.74 -1.99 11.01
C GLY A 186 -20.34 -3.00 12.10
N ASP A 187 -20.89 -2.86 13.32
CA ASP A 187 -20.63 -3.80 14.41
C ASP A 187 -21.14 -5.23 14.12
N GLU A 188 -22.26 -5.37 13.44
CA GLU A 188 -22.77 -6.69 13.02
C GLU A 188 -21.87 -7.31 11.95
N VAL A 189 -21.37 -6.50 11.02
CA VAL A 189 -20.38 -6.94 10.02
C VAL A 189 -19.10 -7.40 10.71
N VAL A 190 -18.60 -6.65 11.68
CA VAL A 190 -17.43 -7.04 12.48
C VAL A 190 -17.67 -8.36 13.18
N ALA A 191 -18.81 -8.51 13.87
CA ALA A 191 -19.14 -9.74 14.60
C ALA A 191 -19.23 -10.97 13.68
N ALA A 192 -19.76 -10.79 12.46
CA ALA A 192 -19.89 -11.86 11.48
C ALA A 192 -18.57 -12.27 10.81
N VAL A 193 -17.69 -11.29 10.48
CA VAL A 193 -16.48 -11.51 9.68
C VAL A 193 -15.25 -11.82 10.54
N ALA A 194 -15.13 -11.20 11.73
CA ALA A 194 -13.98 -11.35 12.62
C ALA A 194 -13.63 -12.81 12.97
N PRO A 195 -14.59 -13.73 13.22
CA PRO A 195 -14.28 -15.14 13.49
C PRO A 195 -13.54 -15.84 12.33
N SER A 196 -13.86 -15.50 11.08
CA SER A 196 -13.16 -16.04 9.91
C SER A 196 -11.72 -15.54 9.81
N VAL A 197 -11.51 -14.24 9.99
CA VAL A 197 -10.18 -13.62 10.01
C VAL A 197 -9.36 -14.16 11.20
N GLN A 198 -9.99 -14.29 12.37
CA GLN A 198 -9.35 -14.88 13.56
C GLN A 198 -8.89 -16.32 13.30
N ARG A 199 -9.69 -17.10 12.59
CA ARG A 199 -9.33 -18.49 12.22
C ARG A 199 -8.09 -18.51 11.30
N TYR A 200 -7.98 -17.59 10.35
CA TYR A 200 -6.78 -17.49 9.50
C TYR A 200 -5.52 -17.16 10.30
N LEU A 201 -5.65 -16.40 11.39
CA LEU A 201 -4.52 -16.07 12.26
C LEU A 201 -4.07 -17.20 13.19
N THR A 202 -4.96 -18.16 13.52
CA THR A 202 -4.71 -19.10 14.62
C THR A 202 -4.68 -20.58 14.22
N ARG A 203 -5.31 -20.97 13.11
CA ARG A 203 -5.32 -22.38 12.68
C ARG A 203 -4.11 -22.70 11.81
N PRO A 204 -3.60 -23.94 11.83
CA PRO A 204 -2.60 -24.37 10.87
C PRO A 204 -3.10 -24.15 9.44
N VAL A 205 -2.27 -23.53 8.61
CA VAL A 205 -2.46 -23.56 7.15
C VAL A 205 -2.09 -24.99 6.76
N ALA A 206 -2.99 -25.69 6.06
CA ALA A 206 -2.70 -27.04 5.61
C ALA A 206 -1.42 -26.99 4.76
N SER A 207 -0.36 -27.69 5.20
CA SER A 207 0.80 -27.90 4.36
C SER A 207 0.40 -28.73 3.15
N PRO A 208 0.91 -28.42 1.96
CA PRO A 208 0.62 -29.17 0.74
C PRO A 208 1.08 -30.62 0.83
#